data_f1db4e589b8d98eab51583f6f3f37542
#
_entry.id   f1db4e589b8d98eab51583f6f3f37542
#
_cell.length_a   1.000
_cell.length_b   1.000
_cell.length_c   1.000
_cell.angle_alpha   90.00
_cell.angle_beta   90.00
_cell.angle_gamma   90.00
#
_symmetry.space_group_name_H-M   'P 1'
#
loop_
_entity.id
_entity.type
_entity.pdbx_description
1 polymer ?
#
loop_
_entity_poly.entity_id
_entity_poly.type
_entity_poly.pdbx_seq_one_letter_code
_entity_poly.pdbx_strand_id
1 'polypeptide(L)'
;MNRRFNAFSLLEATEASPTLAGLAARARDANERLAAVQDLIPPEMRAGVKAGPAEGDTWCVLVNGSAAAAKLRQLAPLLQSRLRSHGWQVATLRIKVQSRH
;
A
#
# COMPACT_ATOMS: atom_id res chain seq x y z
N MET A 1 20.67 -10.84 24.55
CA MET A 1 20.56 -10.78 24.52
C MET A 1 20.43 -10.65 24.61
N ASN A 2 20.35 -10.35 24.29
CA ASN A 2 20.17 -10.20 24.20
C ASN A 2 20.02 -9.79 24.24
N ARG A 3 20.22 -9.61 23.89
CA ARG A 3 20.10 -9.40 23.71
C ARG A 3 19.93 -8.91 23.77
N ARG A 4 20.12 -8.88 23.73
CA ARG A 4 19.93 -8.73 23.48
C ARG A 4 19.50 -8.32 23.57
N PHE A 5 19.61 -8.00 23.61
CA PHE A 5 19.12 -7.79 23.55
C PHE A 5 19.20 -7.42 23.38
N ASN A 6 19.54 -6.92 23.52
CA ASN A 6 19.67 -6.58 22.98
C ASN A 6 19.56 -5.98 22.33
N ALA A 7 20.51 -5.81 22.01
CA ALA A 7 19.97 -4.78 21.28
C ALA A 7 19.98 -4.96 19.81
N PHE A 8 20.35 -5.44 19.28
CA PHE A 8 20.06 -5.77 18.04
C PHE A 8 19.29 -6.59 17.70
N SER A 9 19.39 -7.31 18.18
CA SER A 9 18.25 -8.08 17.96
C SER A 9 16.97 -7.31 18.22
N LEU A 10 17.08 -6.25 18.89
CA LEU A 10 15.98 -5.34 19.07
C LEU A 10 15.49 -4.81 17.73
N LEU A 11 16.41 -4.52 16.85
CA LEU A 11 16.05 -4.04 15.53
C LEU A 11 15.39 -5.14 14.73
N GLU A 12 15.87 -6.34 14.85
CA GLU A 12 15.24 -7.47 14.16
C GLU A 12 13.85 -7.73 14.68
N ALA A 13 13.68 -7.60 15.98
CA ALA A 13 12.35 -7.80 16.56
C ALA A 13 11.39 -6.74 16.06
N THR A 14 11.88 -5.53 15.83
CA THR A 14 11.02 -4.47 15.30
C THR A 14 10.53 -4.81 13.91
N GLU A 15 11.36 -5.41 13.08
CA GLU A 15 10.94 -5.80 11.75
C GLU A 15 9.99 -6.98 11.79
N ALA A 16 10.23 -7.91 12.69
CA ALA A 16 9.37 -9.08 12.81
C ALA A 16 8.07 -8.75 13.52
N SER A 17 8.11 -7.80 14.45
CA SER A 17 6.95 -7.43 15.25
C SER A 17 6.80 -5.91 15.19
N PRO A 18 6.03 -5.41 14.24
CA PRO A 18 5.94 -3.96 14.03
C PRO A 18 5.50 -3.23 15.29
N THR A 19 6.17 -2.13 15.57
CA THR A 19 5.77 -1.23 16.63
C THR A 19 4.68 -0.31 16.13
N LEU A 20 4.09 0.45 17.06
CA LEU A 20 3.11 1.45 16.65
C LEU A 20 3.73 2.47 15.70
N ALA A 21 4.98 2.87 15.95
CA ALA A 21 5.65 3.81 15.06
C ALA A 21 5.83 3.21 13.67
N GLY A 22 6.18 1.92 13.60
CA GLY A 22 6.34 1.25 12.32
C GLY A 22 5.03 1.13 11.58
N LEU A 23 3.94 0.84 12.29
CA LEU A 23 2.62 0.76 11.67
C LEU A 23 2.18 2.12 11.16
N ALA A 24 2.45 3.18 11.92
CA ALA A 24 2.09 4.53 11.48
C ALA A 24 2.88 4.92 10.24
N ALA A 25 4.16 4.57 10.18
CA ALA A 25 4.98 4.88 9.02
C ALA A 25 4.48 4.16 7.78
N ARG A 26 4.08 2.90 7.92
CA ARG A 26 3.54 2.14 6.80
C ARG A 26 2.22 2.70 6.32
N ALA A 27 1.38 3.14 7.26
CA ALA A 27 0.10 3.74 6.89
C ALA A 27 0.31 5.04 6.14
N ARG A 28 1.28 5.85 6.59
CA ARG A 28 1.60 7.10 5.89
C ARG A 28 2.12 6.82 4.49
N ASP A 29 3.01 5.84 4.36
CA ASP A 29 3.54 5.47 3.05
C ASP A 29 2.43 5.03 2.11
N ALA A 30 1.53 4.17 2.59
CA ALA A 30 0.43 3.69 1.77
C ALA A 30 -0.47 4.84 1.34
N ASN A 31 -0.76 5.76 2.24
CA ASN A 31 -1.61 6.89 1.93
C ASN A 31 -0.93 7.87 0.97
N GLU A 32 0.39 8.03 1.09
CA GLU A 32 1.13 8.87 0.17
C GLU A 32 1.13 8.29 -1.24
N ARG A 33 1.22 6.97 -1.35
CA ARG A 33 1.12 6.33 -2.65
C ARG A 33 -0.25 6.57 -3.27
N LEU A 34 -1.29 6.42 -2.46
CA LEU A 34 -2.64 6.65 -2.97
C LEU A 34 -2.83 8.10 -3.39
N ALA A 35 -2.33 9.04 -2.59
CA ALA A 35 -2.42 10.45 -2.95
C ALA A 35 -1.71 10.75 -4.26
N ALA A 36 -0.60 10.07 -4.51
CA ALA A 36 0.18 10.30 -5.73
C ALA A 36 -0.55 9.88 -6.99
N VAL A 37 -1.49 8.93 -6.88
CA VAL A 37 -2.22 8.42 -8.05
C VAL A 37 -3.69 8.80 -8.04
N GLN A 38 -4.11 9.56 -7.04
CA GLN A 38 -5.54 9.83 -6.86
C GLN A 38 -6.17 10.52 -8.05
N ASP A 39 -5.44 11.43 -8.69
CA ASP A 39 -5.96 12.15 -9.84
C ASP A 39 -6.15 11.24 -11.06
N LEU A 40 -5.54 10.05 -11.07
CA LEU A 40 -5.72 9.08 -12.13
C LEU A 40 -6.95 8.21 -11.93
N ILE A 41 -7.52 8.24 -10.73
CA ILE A 41 -8.70 7.45 -10.40
C ILE A 41 -9.93 8.32 -10.63
N PRO A 42 -10.94 7.81 -11.36
CA PRO A 42 -12.15 8.60 -11.59
C PRO A 42 -12.75 9.09 -10.28
N PRO A 43 -13.22 10.34 -10.22
CA PRO A 43 -13.71 10.91 -8.96
C PRO A 43 -14.81 10.09 -8.29
N GLU A 44 -15.68 9.48 -9.09
CA GLU A 44 -16.78 8.72 -8.52
C GLU A 44 -16.32 7.43 -7.85
N MET A 45 -15.09 7.00 -8.10
CA MET A 45 -14.54 5.79 -7.49
C MET A 45 -13.68 6.06 -6.27
N ARG A 46 -13.23 7.30 -6.09
CA ARG A 46 -12.20 7.58 -5.10
C ARG A 46 -12.60 7.21 -3.68
N ALA A 47 -13.86 7.42 -3.33
CA ALA A 47 -14.31 7.10 -1.98
C ALA A 47 -14.25 5.61 -1.68
N GLY A 48 -14.35 4.77 -2.70
CA GLY A 48 -14.31 3.33 -2.52
C GLY A 48 -12.93 2.72 -2.67
N VAL A 49 -11.90 3.53 -2.86
CA VAL A 49 -10.53 3.04 -3.06
C VAL A 49 -9.70 3.41 -1.84
N LYS A 50 -9.08 2.42 -1.23
CA LYS A 50 -8.27 2.64 -0.05
C LYS A 50 -6.89 2.06 -0.24
N ALA A 51 -5.93 2.68 0.41
CA ALA A 51 -4.55 2.23 0.35
C ALA A 51 -4.39 1.00 1.24
N GLY A 52 -3.88 -0.07 0.66
CA GLY A 52 -3.53 -1.25 1.40
C GLY A 52 -2.04 -1.29 1.67
N PRO A 53 -1.57 -2.40 2.25
CA PRO A 53 -0.16 -2.52 2.60
C PRO A 53 0.72 -2.70 1.38
N ALA A 54 1.94 -2.22 1.49
CA ALA A 54 2.97 -2.45 0.50
C ALA A 54 4.00 -3.41 1.09
N GLU A 55 4.41 -4.40 0.31
CA GLU A 55 5.42 -5.37 0.70
C GLU A 55 6.39 -5.54 -0.44
N GLY A 56 7.66 -5.18 -0.19
CA GLY A 56 8.64 -5.25 -1.25
C GLY A 56 8.23 -4.35 -2.41
N ASP A 57 8.16 -4.93 -3.60
CA ASP A 57 7.76 -4.19 -4.79
C ASP A 57 6.29 -4.44 -5.16
N THR A 58 5.50 -4.97 -4.25
CA THR A 58 4.08 -5.21 -4.44
C THR A 58 3.28 -4.26 -3.56
N TRP A 59 2.33 -3.57 -4.17
CA TRP A 59 1.44 -2.69 -3.41
C TRP A 59 0.00 -3.15 -3.61
N CYS A 60 -0.74 -3.21 -2.52
CA CYS A 60 -2.12 -3.66 -2.53
C CYS A 60 -3.05 -2.46 -2.41
N VAL A 61 -4.08 -2.42 -3.25
CA VAL A 61 -5.10 -1.39 -3.20
C VAL A 61 -6.43 -2.07 -2.96
N LEU A 62 -7.21 -1.52 -2.06
CA LEU A 62 -8.49 -2.11 -1.66
C LEU A 62 -9.62 -1.33 -2.31
N VAL A 63 -10.57 -2.06 -2.85
CA VAL A 63 -11.75 -1.45 -3.48
C VAL A 63 -13.00 -2.13 -2.95
N ASN A 64 -14.13 -1.42 -2.98
CA ASN A 64 -15.36 -1.97 -2.44
C ASN A 64 -16.33 -2.38 -3.54
N GLY A 65 -15.87 -3.19 -4.47
CA GLY A 65 -16.76 -3.70 -5.51
C GLY A 65 -15.98 -4.25 -6.67
N SER A 66 -16.54 -5.24 -7.34
CA SER A 66 -15.85 -5.89 -8.45
C SER A 66 -15.80 -4.98 -9.69
N ALA A 67 -16.78 -4.12 -9.87
CA ALA A 67 -16.77 -3.18 -10.99
C ALA A 67 -15.60 -2.19 -10.82
N ALA A 68 -15.44 -1.68 -9.60
CA ALA A 68 -14.31 -0.79 -9.31
C ALA A 68 -12.98 -1.51 -9.49
N ALA A 69 -12.93 -2.77 -9.07
CA ALA A 69 -11.71 -3.56 -9.22
C ALA A 69 -11.36 -3.73 -10.70
N ALA A 70 -12.32 -4.02 -11.53
CA ALA A 70 -12.09 -4.19 -12.96
C ALA A 70 -11.56 -2.90 -13.58
N LYS A 71 -12.16 -1.77 -13.22
CA LYS A 71 -11.72 -0.49 -13.74
C LYS A 71 -10.31 -0.17 -13.28
N LEU A 72 -10.03 -0.43 -12.02
CA LEU A 72 -8.71 -0.14 -11.47
C LEU A 72 -7.64 -1.02 -12.11
N ARG A 73 -7.98 -2.26 -12.45
CA ARG A 73 -7.04 -3.13 -13.14
C ARG A 73 -6.66 -2.57 -14.50
N GLN A 74 -7.60 -1.94 -15.18
CA GLN A 74 -7.31 -1.29 -16.45
C GLN A 74 -6.36 -0.13 -16.27
N LEU A 75 -6.42 0.54 -15.13
CA LEU A 75 -5.57 1.68 -14.84
C LEU A 75 -4.24 1.28 -14.22
N ALA A 76 -4.08 0.02 -13.85
CA ALA A 76 -2.91 -0.41 -13.09
C ALA A 76 -1.57 -0.03 -13.73
N PRO A 77 -1.36 -0.22 -15.04
CA PRO A 77 -0.09 0.18 -15.63
C PRO A 77 0.19 1.67 -15.47
N LEU A 78 -0.86 2.47 -15.58
CA LEU A 78 -0.72 3.92 -15.43
C LEU A 78 -0.38 4.28 -13.99
N LEU A 79 -1.04 3.63 -13.03
CA LEU A 79 -0.77 3.86 -11.62
C LEU A 79 0.66 3.46 -11.28
N GLN A 80 1.10 2.31 -11.78
CA GLN A 80 2.46 1.85 -11.52
C GLN A 80 3.48 2.81 -12.10
N SER A 81 3.22 3.31 -13.30
CA SER A 81 4.12 4.26 -13.94
C SER A 81 4.24 5.55 -13.11
N ARG A 82 3.11 6.07 -12.63
CA ARG A 82 3.10 7.26 -11.80
C ARG A 82 3.89 7.04 -10.52
N LEU A 83 3.67 5.89 -9.88
CA LEU A 83 4.37 5.60 -8.63
C LEU A 83 5.86 5.49 -8.83
N ARG A 84 6.28 4.84 -9.92
CA ARG A 84 7.71 4.72 -10.20
C ARG A 84 8.34 6.07 -10.48
N SER A 85 7.61 6.95 -11.14
CA SER A 85 8.14 8.29 -11.42
C SER A 85 8.32 9.11 -10.14
N HIS A 86 7.61 8.74 -9.08
CA HIS A 86 7.75 9.38 -7.78
C HIS A 86 8.74 8.67 -6.88
N GLY A 87 9.41 7.64 -7.37
CA GLY A 87 10.46 6.97 -6.63
C GLY A 87 10.08 5.67 -5.97
N TRP A 88 8.82 5.25 -6.04
CA TRP A 88 8.41 3.99 -5.45
C TRP A 88 8.70 2.84 -6.40
N GLN A 89 9.16 1.73 -5.83
CA GLN A 89 9.41 0.52 -6.59
C GLN A 89 8.15 -0.34 -6.56
N VAL A 90 7.34 -0.27 -7.60
CA VAL A 90 6.10 -1.03 -7.68
C VAL A 90 6.11 -1.87 -8.94
N ALA A 91 6.52 -3.12 -8.81
CA ALA A 91 6.50 -4.07 -9.92
C ALA A 91 5.12 -4.69 -10.07
N THR A 92 4.42 -4.87 -8.96
CA THR A 92 3.10 -5.50 -8.97
C THR A 92 2.11 -4.64 -8.20
N LEU A 93 0.97 -4.39 -8.82
CA LEU A 93 -0.14 -3.71 -8.16
C LEU A 93 -1.26 -4.73 -7.98
N ARG A 94 -1.57 -5.06 -6.74
CA ARG A 94 -2.64 -5.99 -6.42
C ARG A 94 -3.89 -5.22 -6.07
N ILE A 95 -4.99 -5.65 -6.62
CA ILE A 95 -6.28 -5.00 -6.37
C ILE A 95 -7.16 -6.02 -5.67
N LYS A 96 -7.60 -5.67 -4.48
CA LYS A 96 -8.35 -6.58 -3.63
C LYS A 96 -9.72 -6.00 -3.36
N VAL A 97 -10.74 -6.81 -3.58
CA VAL A 97 -12.11 -6.38 -3.32
C VAL A 97 -12.42 -6.65 -1.86
N GLN A 98 -12.92 -5.62 -1.18
CA GLN A 98 -13.39 -5.76 0.19
C GLN A 98 -14.89 -5.84 0.16
N SER A 99 -15.42 -6.94 0.69
CA SER A 99 -16.86 -7.07 0.85
C SER A 99 -17.30 -6.36 2.10
N ARG A 100 -18.46 -5.76 2.03
CA ARG A 100 -19.07 -5.10 3.17
C ARG A 100 -20.42 -5.73 3.43
N HIS A 101 -20.71 -5.89 4.66
CA HIS A 101 -21.99 -6.48 5.04
C HIS A 101 -22.74 -5.58 5.98
#